data_6bc2cdfd2cc6b6f0d9fff0f3bf60e230
#
_entry.id   6bc2cdfd2cc6b6f0d9fff0f3bf60e230
#
_cell.length_a   1.000
_cell.length_b   1.000
_cell.length_c   1.000
_cell.angle_alpha   90.00
_cell.angle_beta   90.00
_cell.angle_gamma   90.00
#
_symmetry.space_group_name_H-M   'P 1'
#
loop_
_entity.id
_entity.type
_entity.pdbx_description
1 polymer ?
#
loop_
_entity_poly.entity_id
_entity_poly.type
_entity_poly.pdbx_seq_one_letter_code
_entity_poly.pdbx_strand_id
1 'polypeptide(L)'
;LHAKFDLDVATTTFPNTFAPGLAAEVISVEALRRLSSLVVKDDDKEHVTKYFYDHAQKFSIKNIENSSKINMRGLHLAVDEMVDLERARWIAAQLGNGDGCLSPMSQIISYARAWDELNQRKCL
;
A
#
# COMPACT_ATOMS: atom_id res chain seq x y z
N LEU A 1 -9.33 -10.40 -8.91
CA LEU A 1 -9.84 -11.07 -7.70
C LEU A 1 -11.18 -10.51 -7.28
N HIS A 2 -11.29 -9.20 -7.05
CA HIS A 2 -12.52 -8.56 -6.57
C HIS A 2 -13.75 -8.93 -7.43
N ALA A 3 -13.70 -8.67 -8.74
CA ALA A 3 -14.82 -8.94 -9.66
C ALA A 3 -15.17 -10.43 -9.82
N LYS A 4 -14.21 -11.33 -9.54
CA LYS A 4 -14.39 -12.77 -9.68
C LYS A 4 -15.03 -13.44 -8.46
N PHE A 5 -14.87 -12.84 -7.27
CA PHE A 5 -15.27 -13.44 -6.00
C PHE A 5 -16.37 -12.68 -5.26
N ASP A 6 -16.96 -11.67 -5.90
CA ASP A 6 -18.01 -10.83 -5.29
C ASP A 6 -17.64 -10.33 -3.89
N LEU A 7 -16.43 -9.74 -3.81
CA LEU A 7 -15.89 -9.23 -2.55
C LEU A 7 -16.34 -7.79 -2.31
N ASP A 8 -16.55 -7.45 -1.06
CA ASP A 8 -16.71 -6.05 -0.63
C ASP A 8 -15.38 -5.31 -0.71
N VAL A 9 -14.30 -5.95 -0.21
CA VAL A 9 -12.95 -5.38 -0.16
C VAL A 9 -11.91 -6.43 -0.55
N ALA A 10 -11.03 -6.09 -1.47
CA ALA A 10 -9.77 -6.78 -1.69
C ALA A 10 -8.63 -5.83 -1.26
N THR A 11 -7.78 -6.25 -0.35
CA THR A 11 -6.77 -5.40 0.28
C THR A 11 -5.41 -6.08 0.40
N THR A 12 -4.35 -5.30 0.56
CA THR A 12 -3.01 -5.79 0.92
C THR A 12 -2.60 -5.38 2.33
N THR A 13 -3.54 -4.81 3.12
CA THR A 13 -3.20 -4.17 4.41
C THR A 13 -3.76 -4.88 5.64
N PHE A 14 -4.53 -5.95 5.45
CA PHE A 14 -5.23 -6.61 6.57
C PHE A 14 -5.08 -8.14 6.56
N PRO A 15 -3.99 -8.72 7.11
CA PRO A 15 -2.81 -8.07 7.69
C PRO A 15 -1.88 -7.47 6.62
N ASN A 16 -1.11 -6.44 7.01
CA ASN A 16 -0.15 -5.82 6.12
C ASN A 16 1.13 -6.65 6.01
N THR A 17 1.46 -7.11 4.81
CA THR A 17 2.68 -7.86 4.48
C THR A 17 3.55 -7.15 3.45
N PHE A 18 3.14 -5.96 3.00
CA PHE A 18 3.88 -5.12 2.07
C PHE A 18 4.54 -3.94 2.79
N ALA A 19 5.55 -3.35 2.17
CA ALA A 19 6.17 -2.14 2.68
C ALA A 19 5.17 -0.96 2.63
N PRO A 20 5.22 -0.02 3.61
CA PRO A 20 4.50 1.24 3.51
C PRO A 20 4.76 1.93 2.17
N GLY A 21 3.71 2.45 1.53
CA GLY A 21 3.74 3.00 0.18
C GLY A 21 3.37 1.99 -0.93
N LEU A 22 3.23 0.70 -0.61
CA LEU A 22 2.78 -0.34 -1.54
C LEU A 22 1.38 -0.88 -1.20
N ALA A 23 0.65 -0.20 -0.33
CA ALA A 23 -0.71 -0.58 0.01
C ALA A 23 -1.64 -0.41 -1.21
N ALA A 24 -2.53 -1.37 -1.40
CA ALA A 24 -3.57 -1.32 -2.41
C ALA A 24 -4.88 -1.86 -1.86
N GLU A 25 -5.96 -1.15 -2.13
CA GLU A 25 -7.30 -1.53 -1.73
C GLU A 25 -8.26 -1.35 -2.91
N VAL A 26 -9.07 -2.35 -3.15
CA VAL A 26 -10.14 -2.32 -4.15
C VAL A 26 -11.45 -2.59 -3.41
N ILE A 27 -12.35 -1.63 -3.46
CA ILE A 27 -13.62 -1.66 -2.72
C ILE A 27 -14.77 -1.63 -3.73
N SER A 28 -15.79 -2.46 -3.54
CA SER A 28 -16.98 -2.40 -4.37
C SER A 28 -17.76 -1.11 -4.11
N VAL A 29 -18.34 -0.55 -5.15
CA VAL A 29 -19.19 0.64 -5.02
C VAL A 29 -20.40 0.35 -4.11
N GLU A 30 -20.88 -0.89 -4.15
CA GLU A 30 -21.99 -1.33 -3.30
C GLU A 30 -21.60 -1.34 -1.82
N ALA A 31 -20.39 -1.83 -1.49
CA ALA A 31 -19.88 -1.76 -0.13
C ALA A 31 -19.71 -0.31 0.35
N LEU A 32 -19.22 0.59 -0.51
CA LEU A 32 -19.12 2.01 -0.18
C LEU A 32 -20.51 2.65 0.05
N ARG A 33 -21.53 2.31 -0.73
CA ARG A 33 -22.91 2.79 -0.51
C ARG A 33 -23.46 2.29 0.81
N ARG A 34 -23.27 1.00 1.15
CA ARG A 34 -23.66 0.46 2.45
C ARG A 34 -22.92 1.18 3.58
N LEU A 35 -21.61 1.40 3.43
CA LEU A 35 -20.82 2.11 4.42
C LEU A 35 -21.35 3.52 4.64
N SER A 36 -21.65 4.28 3.60
CA SER A 36 -22.13 5.67 3.72
C SER A 36 -23.44 5.80 4.53
N SER A 37 -24.24 4.73 4.56
CA SER A 37 -25.47 4.68 5.38
C SER A 37 -25.20 4.25 6.84
N LEU A 38 -24.04 3.69 7.15
CA LEU A 38 -23.69 3.16 8.46
C LEU A 38 -22.75 4.08 9.26
N VAL A 39 -22.00 4.94 8.56
CA VAL A 39 -20.99 5.80 9.18
C VAL A 39 -21.64 6.95 9.92
N VAL A 40 -21.38 7.00 11.21
CA VAL A 40 -21.96 7.98 12.14
C VAL A 40 -20.88 8.89 12.74
N LYS A 41 -19.62 8.45 12.78
CA LYS A 41 -18.51 9.17 13.42
C LYS A 41 -17.66 9.90 12.40
N ASP A 42 -17.15 11.08 12.76
CA ASP A 42 -16.28 11.87 11.87
C ASP A 42 -14.93 11.18 11.62
N ASP A 43 -14.37 10.46 12.57
CA ASP A 43 -13.18 9.61 12.43
C ASP A 43 -13.33 8.58 11.30
N ASP A 44 -14.50 7.96 11.17
CA ASP A 44 -14.77 6.97 10.14
C ASP A 44 -14.90 7.61 8.74
N LYS A 45 -15.19 8.91 8.68
CA LYS A 45 -15.25 9.66 7.41
C LYS A 45 -13.86 10.03 6.91
N GLU A 46 -12.91 10.29 7.81
CA GLU A 46 -11.52 10.58 7.48
C GLU A 46 -10.78 9.30 7.02
N HIS A 47 -11.09 8.17 7.67
CA HIS A 47 -10.46 6.88 7.41
C HIS A 47 -11.47 5.88 6.85
N VAL A 48 -11.90 6.09 5.62
CA VAL A 48 -13.00 5.35 4.95
C VAL A 48 -12.85 3.84 5.05
N THR A 49 -11.62 3.30 4.98
CA THR A 49 -11.39 1.86 5.00
C THR A 49 -11.32 1.27 6.42
N LYS A 50 -11.06 2.10 7.42
CA LYS A 50 -10.98 1.67 8.83
C LYS A 50 -12.25 0.96 9.30
N TYR A 51 -13.41 1.49 8.92
CA TYR A 51 -14.70 0.90 9.31
C TYR A 51 -14.87 -0.55 8.82
N PHE A 52 -14.38 -0.87 7.61
CA PHE A 52 -14.43 -2.24 7.09
C PHE A 52 -13.64 -3.21 7.96
N TYR A 53 -12.48 -2.78 8.46
CA TYR A 53 -11.61 -3.63 9.28
C TYR A 53 -12.11 -3.77 10.71
N ASP A 54 -12.61 -2.68 11.30
CA ASP A 54 -13.21 -2.70 12.64
C ASP A 54 -14.49 -3.56 12.70
N HIS A 55 -15.14 -3.75 11.55
CA HIS A 55 -16.38 -4.54 11.42
C HIS A 55 -16.25 -5.66 10.37
N ALA A 56 -15.08 -6.30 10.30
CA ALA A 56 -14.76 -7.28 9.27
C ALA A 56 -15.78 -8.43 9.16
N GLN A 57 -16.49 -8.75 10.25
CA GLN A 57 -17.54 -9.76 10.25
C GLN A 57 -18.80 -9.39 9.41
N LYS A 58 -18.95 -8.11 9.03
CA LYS A 58 -20.08 -7.61 8.23
C LYS A 58 -19.79 -7.50 6.74
N PHE A 59 -18.53 -7.74 6.34
CA PHE A 59 -18.07 -7.53 4.96
C PHE A 59 -17.25 -8.72 4.46
N SER A 60 -17.34 -8.98 3.18
CA SER A 60 -16.50 -9.99 2.53
C SER A 60 -15.15 -9.38 2.16
N ILE A 61 -14.16 -9.57 3.06
CA ILE A 61 -12.82 -9.02 2.91
C ILE A 61 -11.84 -10.12 2.50
N LYS A 62 -11.05 -9.87 1.46
CA LYS A 62 -9.95 -10.75 1.05
C LYS A 62 -8.62 -10.01 1.14
N ASN A 63 -7.74 -10.50 2.00
CA ASN A 63 -6.36 -10.03 2.02
C ASN A 63 -5.51 -10.70 0.94
N ILE A 64 -4.63 -9.93 0.33
CA ILE A 64 -3.63 -10.38 -0.63
C ILE A 64 -2.29 -10.20 0.04
N GLU A 65 -1.67 -11.30 0.41
CA GLU A 65 -0.37 -11.29 1.07
C GLU A 65 0.77 -11.22 0.05
N ASN A 66 1.91 -10.68 0.49
CA ASN A 66 3.13 -10.70 -0.29
C ASN A 66 3.66 -12.13 -0.42
N SER A 67 3.30 -12.78 -1.52
CA SER A 67 3.79 -14.13 -1.88
C SER A 67 5.15 -14.08 -2.60
N SER A 68 5.68 -12.89 -2.89
CA SER A 68 6.98 -12.74 -3.52
C SER A 68 8.09 -13.15 -2.54
N LYS A 69 9.21 -13.65 -3.08
CA LYS A 69 10.43 -13.93 -2.29
C LYS A 69 11.19 -12.65 -1.91
N ILE A 70 10.65 -11.48 -2.26
CA ILE A 70 11.29 -10.19 -2.02
C ILE A 70 11.04 -9.81 -0.56
N ASN A 71 12.13 -9.72 0.20
CA ASN A 71 12.04 -9.22 1.57
C ASN A 71 11.75 -7.73 1.57
N MET A 72 10.61 -7.33 2.14
CA MET A 72 10.20 -5.92 2.26
C MET A 72 10.35 -5.38 3.70
N ARG A 73 10.90 -6.18 4.59
CA ARG A 73 11.07 -5.79 6.00
C ARG A 73 11.98 -4.57 6.12
N GLY A 74 11.54 -3.59 6.88
CA GLY A 74 12.26 -2.36 7.15
C GLY A 74 12.28 -1.36 5.98
N LEU A 75 11.58 -1.64 4.87
CA LEU A 75 11.39 -0.67 3.79
C LEU A 75 10.23 0.27 4.11
N HIS A 76 10.40 1.53 3.74
CA HIS A 76 9.37 2.55 3.74
C HIS A 76 9.42 3.26 2.38
N LEU A 77 8.38 3.09 1.56
CA LEU A 77 8.32 3.61 0.20
C LEU A 77 7.24 4.70 0.04
N ALA A 78 6.51 5.02 1.12
CA ALA A 78 5.64 6.19 1.13
C ALA A 78 6.47 7.49 1.09
N VAL A 79 5.86 8.56 0.64
CA VAL A 79 6.45 9.90 0.58
C VAL A 79 5.69 10.78 1.56
N ASP A 80 6.13 10.79 2.81
CA ASP A 80 5.51 11.54 3.90
C ASP A 80 6.34 12.76 4.29
N GLU A 81 7.67 12.70 4.09
CA GLU A 81 8.62 13.75 4.43
C GLU A 81 9.51 14.09 3.21
N MET A 82 10.23 15.22 3.32
CA MET A 82 11.10 15.70 2.24
C MET A 82 12.18 14.67 1.88
N VAL A 83 12.73 13.98 2.85
CA VAL A 83 13.75 12.93 2.64
C VAL A 83 13.19 11.73 1.84
N ASP A 84 11.90 11.42 1.99
CA ASP A 84 11.26 10.38 1.19
C ASP A 84 11.12 10.81 -0.27
N LEU A 85 10.80 12.10 -0.49
CA LEU A 85 10.75 12.66 -1.83
C LEU A 85 12.13 12.66 -2.51
N GLU A 86 13.20 12.99 -1.77
CA GLU A 86 14.57 12.92 -2.26
C GLU A 86 14.95 11.48 -2.65
N ARG A 87 14.59 10.49 -1.81
CA ARG A 87 14.77 9.08 -2.11
C ARG A 87 14.01 8.67 -3.36
N ALA A 88 12.73 9.05 -3.47
CA ALA A 88 11.90 8.73 -4.63
C ALA A 88 12.48 9.31 -5.92
N ARG A 89 12.94 10.56 -5.90
CA ARG A 89 13.62 11.20 -7.02
C ARG A 89 14.92 10.50 -7.40
N TRP A 90 15.73 10.13 -6.41
CA TRP A 90 16.97 9.41 -6.65
C TRP A 90 16.71 8.04 -7.30
N ILE A 91 15.73 7.27 -6.77
CA ILE A 91 15.32 5.99 -7.35
C ILE A 91 14.87 6.18 -8.81
N ALA A 92 14.02 7.17 -9.06
CA ALA A 92 13.55 7.48 -10.41
C ALA A 92 14.70 7.79 -11.37
N ALA A 93 15.71 8.53 -10.92
CA ALA A 93 16.90 8.83 -11.71
C ALA A 93 17.74 7.57 -12.02
N GLN A 94 17.83 6.61 -11.09
CA GLN A 94 18.52 5.33 -11.34
C GLN A 94 17.78 4.44 -12.33
N LEU A 95 16.46 4.51 -12.35
CA LEU A 95 15.62 3.74 -13.28
C LEU A 95 15.68 4.27 -14.71
N GLY A 96 16.18 5.50 -14.89
CA GLY A 96 16.29 6.16 -16.18
C GLY A 96 14.95 6.72 -16.70
N ASN A 97 15.04 7.55 -17.75
CA ASN A 97 13.88 8.16 -18.39
C ASN A 97 13.19 7.22 -19.42
N GLY A 98 13.20 5.92 -19.17
CA GLY A 98 12.38 5.02 -19.97
C GLY A 98 10.90 5.38 -19.82
N ASP A 99 10.06 5.04 -20.79
CA ASP A 99 8.61 5.33 -20.82
C ASP A 99 7.91 4.82 -19.56
N GLY A 100 8.26 5.42 -18.53
CA GLY A 100 7.70 5.76 -17.26
C GLY A 100 6.98 4.71 -16.54
N CYS A 101 7.07 3.48 -16.63
CA CYS A 101 6.06 2.88 -15.80
C CYS A 101 6.25 1.46 -15.29
N LEU A 102 7.10 0.69 -15.81
CA LEU A 102 7.07 -0.73 -15.46
C LEU A 102 8.44 -1.29 -15.04
N SER A 103 9.14 -0.55 -14.21
CA SER A 103 10.33 -1.13 -13.59
C SER A 103 9.91 -2.25 -12.63
N PRO A 104 10.58 -3.41 -12.67
CA PRO A 104 10.29 -4.48 -11.74
C PRO A 104 10.38 -4.01 -10.27
N MET A 105 9.43 -4.40 -9.44
CA MET A 105 9.42 -4.04 -8.01
C MET A 105 10.74 -4.43 -7.31
N SER A 106 11.36 -5.53 -7.71
CA SER A 106 12.67 -5.95 -7.19
C SER A 106 13.76 -4.91 -7.40
N GLN A 107 13.73 -4.22 -8.54
CA GLN A 107 14.69 -3.17 -8.88
C GLN A 107 14.45 -1.90 -8.05
N ILE A 108 13.20 -1.50 -7.89
CA ILE A 108 12.81 -0.37 -7.05
C ILE A 108 13.27 -0.62 -5.60
N ILE A 109 13.03 -1.80 -5.07
CA ILE A 109 13.44 -2.19 -3.72
C ILE A 109 14.96 -2.21 -3.58
N SER A 110 15.69 -2.70 -4.60
CA SER A 110 17.14 -2.69 -4.58
C SER A 110 17.70 -1.26 -4.48
N TYR A 111 17.18 -0.34 -5.28
CA TYR A 111 17.58 1.06 -5.21
C TYR A 111 17.16 1.74 -3.91
N ALA A 112 15.98 1.44 -3.37
CA ALA A 112 15.56 1.98 -2.07
C ALA A 112 16.55 1.57 -0.95
N ARG A 113 16.97 0.31 -0.92
CA ARG A 113 17.98 -0.17 0.04
C ARG A 113 19.34 0.50 -0.16
N ALA A 114 19.78 0.63 -1.41
CA ALA A 114 21.04 1.31 -1.71
C ALA A 114 21.00 2.78 -1.25
N TRP A 115 19.87 3.47 -1.42
CA TRP A 115 19.69 4.82 -0.89
C TRP A 115 19.77 4.85 0.64
N ASP A 116 19.07 3.95 1.31
CA ASP A 116 19.03 3.89 2.78
C ASP A 116 20.43 3.60 3.35
N GLU A 117 21.21 2.73 2.72
CA GLU A 117 22.62 2.45 3.06
C GLU A 117 23.50 3.70 2.88
N LEU A 118 23.40 4.38 1.73
CA LEU A 118 24.18 5.58 1.42
C LEU A 118 23.88 6.74 2.39
N ASN A 119 22.67 6.84 2.87
CA ASN A 119 22.24 7.93 3.76
C ASN A 119 22.17 7.52 5.23
N GLN A 120 22.72 6.36 5.59
CA GLN A 120 22.77 5.84 6.97
C GLN A 120 21.36 5.78 7.62
N ARG A 121 20.31 5.62 6.83
CA ARG A 121 18.97 5.35 7.36
C ARG A 121 18.99 3.98 8.02
N LYS A 122 19.09 3.97 9.34
CA LYS A 122 18.80 2.75 10.11
C LYS A 122 17.31 2.49 9.93
N CYS A 123 16.97 1.36 9.33
CA CYS A 123 15.59 0.87 9.33
C CYS A 123 15.12 0.73 10.78
N LEU A 124 14.24 1.62 11.20
CA LEU A 124 13.51 1.49 12.46
C LEU A 124 12.46 0.41 12.33
#